data_ac0be5422052d4689c0a9db37cf6aa64
#
_entry.id   ac0be5422052d4689c0a9db37cf6aa64
#
_cell.length_a   1.000
_cell.length_b   1.000
_cell.length_c   1.000
_cell.angle_alpha   90.00
_cell.angle_beta   90.00
_cell.angle_gamma   90.00
#
_symmetry.space_group_name_H-M   'P 1'
#
loop_
_entity.id
_entity.type
_entity.pdbx_description
1 polymer ?
#
loop_
_entity_poly.entity_id
_entity_poly.type
_entity_poly.pdbx_seq_one_letter_code
_entity_poly.pdbx_strand_id
1 'polypeptide(L)'
;MLRNLAFGAAIALLVGLAPRAHAEPGDAEGEEDSAPADTVRPAAHAHRVRGKVRKKGRFIGHVVPDDKLRVDPLPRPSGNIKVVSANAPNDKASVNIYNPDGSYNLDALAELNHVLRCRRTDDEKDIDPQLLTLLSHVYDHFHRPLEIVSGYRNQRKQTSNHFKGRASDIRISGVSPKKIEAFAETLDRGGMGIGIYPRSGFVHMDVRSPPSYRWVDYSPPNPNAAEKRPPRGWKRKKLQS
;
A
#
# COMPACT_ATOMS: atom_id res chain seq x y z
N MET A 1 61.79 2.36 -28.52
CA MET A 1 61.13 2.16 -29.83
C MET A 1 59.66 1.96 -29.67
N LEU A 2 58.98 2.89 -30.21
CA LEU A 2 57.57 3.10 -30.46
C LEU A 2 56.73 1.85 -30.80
N ARG A 3 55.45 1.82 -30.32
CA ARG A 3 54.28 1.91 -31.22
C ARG A 3 52.97 2.06 -30.44
N ASN A 4 52.41 3.22 -30.56
CA ASN A 4 50.99 3.52 -30.26
C ASN A 4 50.07 2.78 -31.23
N LEU A 5 49.00 2.20 -30.74
CA LEU A 5 47.81 1.86 -31.52
C LEU A 5 46.58 2.39 -30.82
N ALA A 6 46.02 3.47 -31.37
CA ALA A 6 44.72 4.01 -31.02
C ALA A 6 43.64 3.17 -31.73
N PHE A 7 42.66 2.68 -30.99
CA PHE A 7 41.39 2.19 -31.54
C PHE A 7 40.27 3.16 -31.20
N GLY A 8 39.84 3.86 -32.24
CA GLY A 8 38.64 4.66 -32.17
C GLY A 8 37.41 3.74 -32.24
N ALA A 9 36.50 3.88 -31.29
CA ALA A 9 35.18 3.27 -31.33
C ALA A 9 34.15 4.37 -31.69
N ALA A 10 33.54 4.22 -32.86
CA ALA A 10 32.43 5.03 -33.33
C ALA A 10 31.17 4.67 -32.55
N ILE A 11 30.57 5.67 -31.91
CA ILE A 11 29.26 5.55 -31.26
C ILE A 11 28.21 5.89 -32.33
N ALA A 12 27.47 4.87 -32.77
CA ALA A 12 26.27 5.05 -33.60
C ALA A 12 25.09 5.46 -32.70
N LEU A 13 24.60 6.67 -32.91
CA LEU A 13 23.38 7.20 -32.29
C LEU A 13 22.16 6.61 -32.99
N LEU A 14 21.49 5.64 -32.42
CA LEU A 14 20.18 5.16 -32.85
C LEU A 14 19.11 5.98 -32.14
N VAL A 15 18.53 6.93 -32.88
CA VAL A 15 17.31 7.65 -32.51
C VAL A 15 16.13 6.73 -32.75
N GLY A 16 15.65 6.08 -31.69
CA GLY A 16 14.41 5.31 -31.72
C GLY A 16 13.22 6.21 -31.47
N LEU A 17 12.38 6.40 -32.48
CA LEU A 17 11.04 6.97 -32.34
C LEU A 17 10.18 6.04 -31.49
N ALA A 18 9.73 6.49 -30.34
CA ALA A 18 8.72 5.80 -29.55
C ALA A 18 7.31 6.16 -30.07
N PRO A 19 6.40 5.20 -30.22
CA PRO A 19 5.01 5.49 -30.56
C PRO A 19 4.28 6.11 -29.39
N ARG A 20 3.55 7.16 -29.68
CA ARG A 20 2.69 7.93 -28.77
C ARG A 20 1.46 7.07 -28.45
N ALA A 21 1.37 6.54 -27.26
CA ALA A 21 0.17 5.86 -26.78
C ALA A 21 -0.89 6.92 -26.40
N HIS A 22 -2.03 6.85 -27.07
CA HIS A 22 -3.23 7.61 -26.71
C HIS A 22 -3.75 7.08 -25.36
N ALA A 23 -3.90 7.97 -24.40
CA ALA A 23 -4.62 7.70 -23.17
C ALA A 23 -6.12 7.84 -23.46
N GLU A 24 -6.87 6.79 -23.32
CA GLU A 24 -8.33 6.85 -23.25
C GLU A 24 -8.77 7.23 -21.83
N PRO A 25 -9.79 8.10 -21.66
CA PRO A 25 -10.34 8.43 -20.37
C PRO A 25 -11.21 7.28 -19.86
N GLY A 26 -10.85 6.73 -18.72
CA GLY A 26 -11.64 5.70 -18.04
C GLY A 26 -12.93 6.30 -17.47
N ASP A 27 -14.05 5.81 -17.95
CA ASP A 27 -15.39 6.15 -17.58
C ASP A 27 -15.66 5.79 -16.11
N ALA A 28 -16.13 6.77 -15.36
CA ALA A 28 -16.75 6.60 -14.07
C ALA A 28 -18.22 6.23 -14.30
N GLU A 29 -18.55 4.95 -14.35
CA GLU A 29 -19.92 4.51 -14.33
C GLU A 29 -20.50 4.61 -12.93
N GLY A 30 -21.40 5.59 -12.75
CA GLY A 30 -22.37 5.63 -11.68
C GLY A 30 -23.55 4.75 -12.06
N GLU A 31 -23.80 3.70 -11.30
CA GLU A 31 -25.05 2.95 -11.40
C GLU A 31 -26.21 3.77 -10.81
N GLU A 32 -27.04 4.30 -11.69
CA GLU A 32 -28.39 4.74 -11.38
C GLU A 32 -29.31 3.50 -11.41
N ASP A 33 -29.87 3.20 -10.24
CA ASP A 33 -30.89 2.18 -10.05
C ASP A 33 -32.26 2.80 -10.37
N SER A 34 -32.82 2.45 -11.54
CA SER A 34 -34.17 2.83 -11.97
C SER A 34 -35.17 1.77 -11.53
N ALA A 35 -36.12 2.17 -10.70
CA ALA A 35 -37.28 1.38 -10.28
C ALA A 35 -38.35 1.28 -11.38
N PRO A 36 -39.07 0.16 -11.52
CA PRO A 36 -40.35 0.12 -12.16
C PRO A 36 -41.51 0.16 -11.15
N ALA A 37 -42.59 0.80 -11.59
CA ALA A 37 -43.78 1.11 -10.85
C ALA A 37 -44.78 -0.09 -10.69
N ASP A 38 -45.50 0.00 -9.59
CA ASP A 38 -46.88 -0.41 -9.31
C ASP A 38 -47.38 -1.84 -9.57
N THR A 39 -47.70 -2.51 -8.47
CA THR A 39 -49.02 -3.20 -8.31
C THR A 39 -49.42 -3.40 -6.83
N VAL A 40 -50.70 -3.30 -6.58
CA VAL A 40 -51.51 -3.14 -5.40
C VAL A 40 -51.63 -4.38 -4.49
N ARG A 41 -51.38 -4.21 -3.15
CA ARG A 41 -51.95 -4.73 -1.88
C ARG A 41 -52.51 -6.19 -1.74
N PRO A 42 -52.51 -6.79 -0.49
CA PRO A 42 -52.92 -6.20 0.80
C PRO A 42 -52.07 -6.57 2.03
N ALA A 43 -52.42 -5.95 3.15
CA ALA A 43 -51.79 -5.88 4.46
C ALA A 43 -51.59 -7.21 5.21
N ALA A 44 -50.43 -7.39 5.85
CA ALA A 44 -50.27 -8.25 7.02
C ALA A 44 -49.09 -7.74 7.89
N HIS A 45 -49.41 -7.52 9.14
CA HIS A 45 -48.59 -7.30 10.32
C HIS A 45 -47.07 -7.00 10.17
N ALA A 46 -46.73 -5.73 10.31
CA ALA A 46 -45.37 -5.24 10.36
C ALA A 46 -44.73 -5.52 11.73
N HIS A 47 -43.92 -6.56 11.84
CA HIS A 47 -42.84 -6.61 12.83
C HIS A 47 -41.78 -5.59 12.42
N ARG A 48 -41.78 -4.44 13.09
CA ARG A 48 -40.81 -3.35 12.88
C ARG A 48 -39.46 -3.77 13.42
N VAL A 49 -38.65 -4.51 12.59
CA VAL A 49 -37.24 -4.72 12.83
C VAL A 49 -36.59 -3.35 12.64
N ARG A 50 -36.22 -2.71 13.75
CA ARG A 50 -35.35 -1.51 13.75
C ARG A 50 -34.01 -1.91 13.15
N GLY A 51 -33.88 -1.87 11.83
CA GLY A 51 -32.61 -1.96 11.15
C GLY A 51 -31.71 -0.83 11.65
N LYS A 52 -30.62 -1.19 12.33
CA LYS A 52 -29.55 -0.22 12.64
C LYS A 52 -29.08 0.37 11.32
N VAL A 53 -29.45 1.61 11.05
CA VAL A 53 -28.88 2.38 9.93
C VAL A 53 -27.37 2.45 10.17
N ARG A 54 -26.62 1.66 9.41
CA ARG A 54 -25.15 1.75 9.40
C ARG A 54 -24.83 3.12 8.81
N LYS A 55 -24.41 4.07 9.66
CA LYS A 55 -23.87 5.34 9.18
C LYS A 55 -22.67 4.97 8.30
N LYS A 56 -22.77 5.19 6.97
CA LYS A 56 -21.65 5.07 6.06
C LYS A 56 -20.53 5.96 6.59
N GLY A 57 -19.32 5.42 6.78
CA GLY A 57 -18.17 6.20 7.19
C GLY A 57 -17.93 7.30 6.16
N ARG A 58 -17.47 8.47 6.62
CA ARG A 58 -17.14 9.59 5.73
C ARG A 58 -15.72 9.38 5.20
N PHE A 59 -15.60 9.03 3.93
CA PHE A 59 -14.35 9.04 3.17
C PHE A 59 -14.21 10.40 2.49
N ILE A 60 -13.04 11.04 2.64
CA ILE A 60 -12.68 12.30 1.98
C ILE A 60 -11.29 12.12 1.39
N GLY A 61 -11.16 12.28 0.07
CA GLY A 61 -9.87 12.15 -0.59
C GLY A 61 -9.70 13.17 -1.71
N HIS A 62 -8.45 13.44 -2.07
CA HIS A 62 -8.08 14.38 -3.12
C HIS A 62 -6.73 14.00 -3.73
N VAL A 63 -6.54 14.42 -4.97
CA VAL A 63 -5.23 14.42 -5.66
C VAL A 63 -4.37 15.49 -5.03
N VAL A 64 -3.09 15.19 -4.81
CA VAL A 64 -2.12 16.15 -4.26
C VAL A 64 -1.67 17.08 -5.38
N PRO A 65 -1.80 18.41 -5.23
CA PRO A 65 -1.26 19.37 -6.17
C PRO A 65 0.29 19.30 -6.20
N ASP A 66 0.88 19.57 -7.37
CA ASP A 66 2.34 19.46 -7.56
C ASP A 66 3.14 20.39 -6.65
N ASP A 67 2.58 21.57 -6.32
CA ASP A 67 3.18 22.55 -5.40
C ASP A 67 3.25 22.07 -3.93
N LYS A 68 2.58 20.98 -3.62
CA LYS A 68 2.61 20.31 -2.29
C LYS A 68 3.53 19.12 -2.24
N LEU A 69 4.10 18.74 -3.37
CA LEU A 69 5.06 17.65 -3.45
C LEU A 69 6.46 18.13 -3.08
N ARG A 70 7.25 17.22 -2.50
CA ARG A 70 8.66 17.50 -2.25
C ARG A 70 9.42 17.61 -3.58
N VAL A 71 10.14 18.70 -3.76
CA VAL A 71 11.00 18.92 -4.94
C VAL A 71 12.34 18.24 -4.77
N ASP A 72 12.98 18.42 -3.61
CA ASP A 72 14.32 17.89 -3.34
C ASP A 72 14.35 16.37 -3.30
N PRO A 73 15.41 15.74 -3.82
CA PRO A 73 15.64 14.31 -3.68
C PRO A 73 15.61 13.89 -2.20
N LEU A 74 15.00 12.73 -1.93
CA LEU A 74 15.13 12.13 -0.61
C LEU A 74 16.54 11.60 -0.43
N PRO A 75 17.18 11.87 0.73
CA PRO A 75 18.41 11.18 1.06
C PRO A 75 18.10 9.68 1.16
N ARG A 76 19.12 8.86 0.93
CA ARG A 76 18.97 7.42 1.15
C ARG A 76 18.73 7.16 2.65
N PRO A 77 17.70 6.39 3.05
CA PRO A 77 17.52 6.04 4.46
C PRO A 77 18.58 5.05 4.92
N SER A 78 18.69 4.85 6.23
CA SER A 78 19.65 3.90 6.82
C SER A 78 19.49 2.46 6.32
N GLY A 79 18.32 2.11 5.82
CA GLY A 79 17.92 0.75 5.48
C GLY A 79 17.40 -0.05 6.67
N ASN A 80 17.57 0.44 7.90
CA ASN A 80 17.06 -0.26 9.07
C ASN A 80 15.53 -0.22 9.11
N ILE A 81 14.94 -1.37 9.40
CA ILE A 81 13.50 -1.51 9.60
C ILE A 81 13.26 -2.49 10.75
N LYS A 82 12.48 -2.06 11.73
CA LYS A 82 11.91 -2.97 12.73
C LYS A 82 10.41 -3.01 12.56
N VAL A 83 9.88 -4.18 12.27
CA VAL A 83 8.44 -4.41 12.09
C VAL A 83 7.94 -5.49 13.04
N VAL A 84 6.67 -5.36 13.41
CA VAL A 84 5.93 -6.39 14.15
C VAL A 84 4.51 -6.47 13.58
N SER A 85 4.00 -7.66 13.38
CA SER A 85 2.61 -7.81 12.95
C SER A 85 1.65 -7.45 14.09
N ALA A 86 0.74 -6.51 13.86
CA ALA A 86 -0.26 -6.11 14.85
C ALA A 86 -1.21 -7.28 15.25
N ASN A 87 -1.38 -8.27 14.37
CA ASN A 87 -2.29 -9.39 14.56
C ASN A 87 -1.58 -10.70 14.97
N ALA A 88 -0.24 -10.72 14.95
CA ALA A 88 0.60 -11.84 15.37
C ALA A 88 1.94 -11.32 15.92
N PRO A 89 2.01 -10.94 17.19
CA PRO A 89 3.20 -10.27 17.75
C PRO A 89 4.50 -11.09 17.68
N ASN A 90 4.41 -12.40 17.47
CA ASN A 90 5.58 -13.26 17.25
C ASN A 90 6.17 -13.11 15.85
N ASP A 91 5.37 -12.62 14.87
CA ASP A 91 5.83 -12.32 13.53
C ASP A 91 6.44 -10.91 13.53
N LYS A 92 7.74 -10.86 13.59
CA LYS A 92 8.53 -9.62 13.69
C LYS A 92 9.83 -9.78 12.90
N ALA A 93 10.36 -8.67 12.40
CA ALA A 93 11.66 -8.58 11.74
C ALA A 93 12.42 -7.36 12.25
N SER A 94 13.76 -7.46 12.30
CA SER A 94 14.66 -6.36 12.60
C SER A 94 15.87 -6.49 11.70
N VAL A 95 15.83 -5.84 10.55
CA VAL A 95 16.76 -6.05 9.43
C VAL A 95 17.28 -4.73 8.87
N ASN A 96 18.37 -4.81 8.11
CA ASN A 96 18.77 -3.76 7.18
C ASN A 96 18.51 -4.23 5.75
N ILE A 97 17.72 -3.47 4.99
CA ILE A 97 17.36 -3.80 3.60
C ILE A 97 18.49 -3.59 2.61
N TYR A 98 19.64 -3.10 3.06
CA TYR A 98 20.81 -2.89 2.22
C TYR A 98 22.00 -3.69 2.68
N ASN A 99 22.76 -4.19 1.73
CA ASN A 99 24.10 -4.73 1.93
C ASN A 99 25.11 -3.59 2.12
N PRO A 100 26.34 -3.89 2.62
CA PRO A 100 27.40 -2.88 2.76
C PRO A 100 27.78 -2.16 1.45
N ASP A 101 27.63 -2.84 0.30
CA ASP A 101 27.88 -2.27 -1.03
C ASP A 101 26.72 -1.39 -1.54
N GLY A 102 25.64 -1.32 -0.78
CA GLY A 102 24.47 -0.53 -1.08
C GLY A 102 23.42 -1.25 -1.95
N SER A 103 23.64 -2.48 -2.38
CA SER A 103 22.62 -3.31 -3.03
C SER A 103 21.52 -3.72 -2.03
N TYR A 104 20.37 -4.18 -2.53
CA TYR A 104 19.34 -4.74 -1.65
C TYR A 104 19.77 -6.09 -1.06
N ASN A 105 19.55 -6.27 0.24
CA ASN A 105 19.76 -7.53 0.95
C ASN A 105 18.52 -8.42 0.75
N LEU A 106 18.65 -9.44 -0.09
CA LEU A 106 17.53 -10.30 -0.48
C LEU A 106 16.97 -11.12 0.70
N ASP A 107 17.81 -11.53 1.64
CA ASP A 107 17.39 -12.26 2.84
C ASP A 107 16.54 -11.34 3.74
N ALA A 108 16.95 -10.09 3.91
CA ALA A 108 16.18 -9.09 4.65
C ALA A 108 14.83 -8.80 3.97
N LEU A 109 14.79 -8.73 2.62
CA LEU A 109 13.54 -8.57 1.88
C LEU A 109 12.63 -9.77 2.08
N ALA A 110 13.15 -11.00 2.06
CA ALA A 110 12.37 -12.22 2.28
C ALA A 110 11.78 -12.26 3.71
N GLU A 111 12.56 -11.86 4.72
CA GLU A 111 12.07 -11.77 6.11
C GLU A 111 10.93 -10.74 6.23
N LEU A 112 11.04 -9.59 5.56
CA LEU A 112 9.98 -8.59 5.52
C LEU A 112 8.74 -9.08 4.76
N ASN A 113 8.91 -9.80 3.62
CA ASN A 113 7.81 -10.41 2.88
C ASN A 113 7.00 -11.35 3.78
N HIS A 114 7.70 -12.13 4.62
CA HIS A 114 7.06 -13.01 5.60
C HIS A 114 6.22 -12.24 6.63
N VAL A 115 6.75 -11.18 7.24
CA VAL A 115 6.00 -10.36 8.23
C VAL A 115 4.83 -9.64 7.59
N LEU A 116 4.98 -9.15 6.35
CA LEU A 116 3.95 -8.41 5.61
C LEU A 116 3.00 -9.31 4.81
N ARG A 117 3.07 -10.63 4.93
CA ARG A 117 2.23 -11.57 4.17
C ARG A 117 0.75 -11.42 4.45
N CYS A 118 -0.08 -11.97 3.60
CA CYS A 118 -1.53 -12.01 3.79
C CYS A 118 -1.91 -12.88 4.99
N ARG A 119 -2.37 -12.26 6.08
CA ARG A 119 -2.73 -12.97 7.32
C ARG A 119 -3.89 -13.95 7.16
N ARG A 120 -4.79 -13.68 6.19
CA ARG A 120 -5.97 -14.52 5.95
C ARG A 120 -5.64 -15.83 5.25
N THR A 121 -4.67 -15.80 4.32
CA THR A 121 -4.33 -16.93 3.44
C THR A 121 -2.94 -17.48 3.71
N ASP A 122 -2.15 -16.76 4.49
CA ASP A 122 -0.75 -17.03 4.79
C ASP A 122 0.14 -17.01 3.52
N ASP A 123 -0.39 -16.40 2.45
CA ASP A 123 0.36 -16.25 1.20
C ASP A 123 1.35 -15.07 1.35
N GLU A 124 2.55 -15.29 0.88
CA GLU A 124 3.60 -14.28 0.75
C GLU A 124 3.59 -13.66 -0.64
N LYS A 125 4.14 -12.47 -0.74
CA LYS A 125 4.39 -11.76 -1.98
C LYS A 125 5.56 -10.83 -1.78
N ASP A 126 6.36 -10.67 -2.84
CA ASP A 126 7.42 -9.67 -2.85
C ASP A 126 6.83 -8.28 -2.64
N ILE A 127 7.30 -7.64 -1.58
CA ILE A 127 6.95 -6.26 -1.27
C ILE A 127 7.85 -5.34 -2.08
N ASP A 128 7.23 -4.34 -2.71
CA ASP A 128 7.93 -3.36 -3.55
C ASP A 128 9.08 -2.70 -2.75
N PRO A 129 10.34 -2.77 -3.22
CA PRO A 129 11.47 -2.19 -2.51
C PRO A 129 11.35 -0.69 -2.25
N GLN A 130 10.62 0.05 -3.09
CA GLN A 130 10.34 1.46 -2.86
C GLN A 130 9.46 1.66 -1.63
N LEU A 131 8.47 0.79 -1.40
CA LEU A 131 7.67 0.81 -0.17
C LEU A 131 8.56 0.54 1.06
N LEU A 132 9.44 -0.45 0.98
CA LEU A 132 10.37 -0.76 2.08
C LEU A 132 11.33 0.42 2.36
N THR A 133 11.81 1.10 1.31
CA THR A 133 12.59 2.33 1.45
C THR A 133 11.82 3.43 2.20
N LEU A 134 10.53 3.62 1.88
CA LEU A 134 9.68 4.57 2.61
C LEU A 134 9.48 4.16 4.07
N LEU A 135 9.27 2.86 4.35
CA LEU A 135 9.15 2.36 5.72
C LEU A 135 10.46 2.54 6.51
N SER A 136 11.62 2.41 5.85
CA SER A 136 12.92 2.72 6.49
C SER A 136 13.03 4.20 6.87
N HIS A 137 12.61 5.13 6.00
CA HIS A 137 12.53 6.55 6.37
C HIS A 137 11.63 6.79 7.59
N VAL A 138 10.47 6.12 7.64
CA VAL A 138 9.58 6.23 8.80
C VAL A 138 10.25 5.69 10.06
N TYR A 139 10.95 4.55 9.97
CA TYR A 139 11.70 3.99 11.09
C TYR A 139 12.82 4.93 11.55
N ASP A 140 13.59 5.49 10.62
CA ASP A 140 14.67 6.43 10.92
C ASP A 140 14.19 7.69 11.62
N HIS A 141 12.99 8.16 11.29
CA HIS A 141 12.42 9.36 11.91
C HIS A 141 11.88 9.10 13.33
N PHE A 142 11.15 8.02 13.53
CA PHE A 142 10.50 7.77 14.81
C PHE A 142 11.33 6.93 15.78
N HIS A 143 12.32 6.18 15.29
CA HIS A 143 13.16 5.24 16.06
C HIS A 143 12.33 4.23 16.89
N ARG A 144 11.18 3.82 16.36
CA ARG A 144 10.25 2.90 17.00
C ARG A 144 9.81 1.80 16.03
N PRO A 145 9.56 0.58 16.52
CA PRO A 145 9.03 -0.49 15.67
C PRO A 145 7.72 -0.08 14.98
N LEU A 146 7.60 -0.42 13.70
CA LEU A 146 6.39 -0.23 12.92
C LEU A 146 5.48 -1.44 13.15
N GLU A 147 4.28 -1.21 13.65
CA GLU A 147 3.26 -2.25 13.77
C GLU A 147 2.52 -2.36 12.43
N ILE A 148 2.66 -3.49 11.77
CA ILE A 148 2.01 -3.78 10.49
C ILE A 148 0.58 -4.25 10.77
N VAL A 149 -0.37 -3.38 10.50
CA VAL A 149 -1.81 -3.68 10.58
C VAL A 149 -2.23 -4.53 9.39
N SER A 150 -1.70 -4.21 8.19
CA SER A 150 -1.90 -4.99 6.97
C SER A 150 -0.78 -4.70 5.97
N GLY A 151 -0.18 -5.75 5.42
CA GLY A 151 0.73 -5.70 4.28
C GLY A 151 0.06 -6.21 3.01
N TYR A 152 0.60 -7.27 2.42
CA TYR A 152 0.01 -7.94 1.27
C TYR A 152 -1.39 -8.51 1.60
N ARG A 153 -2.33 -8.30 0.67
CA ARG A 153 -3.69 -8.86 0.77
C ARG A 153 -4.02 -9.67 -0.48
N ASN A 154 -4.11 -10.99 -0.35
CA ASN A 154 -4.67 -11.83 -1.40
C ASN A 154 -6.20 -11.66 -1.43
N GLN A 155 -6.69 -10.78 -2.30
CA GLN A 155 -8.09 -10.36 -2.38
C GLN A 155 -8.57 -10.32 -3.84
N ARG A 156 -9.89 -10.28 -4.04
CA ARG A 156 -10.49 -10.24 -5.40
C ARG A 156 -10.09 -8.98 -6.18
N LYS A 157 -9.99 -7.84 -5.50
CA LYS A 157 -9.61 -6.57 -6.14
C LYS A 157 -8.10 -6.54 -6.39
N GLN A 158 -7.67 -7.07 -7.54
CA GLN A 158 -6.26 -7.17 -7.93
C GLN A 158 -5.62 -5.80 -8.27
N THR A 159 -6.44 -4.77 -8.52
CA THR A 159 -5.96 -3.39 -8.73
C THR A 159 -5.47 -2.72 -7.45
N SER A 160 -5.79 -3.27 -6.28
CA SER A 160 -5.36 -2.75 -4.97
C SER A 160 -3.84 -2.80 -4.82
N ASN A 161 -3.24 -1.73 -4.28
CA ASN A 161 -1.80 -1.68 -3.99
C ASN A 161 -1.39 -2.70 -2.92
N HIS A 162 -2.27 -3.07 -1.99
CA HIS A 162 -2.02 -4.21 -1.10
C HIS A 162 -1.91 -5.54 -1.84
N PHE A 163 -2.76 -5.80 -2.86
CA PHE A 163 -2.64 -7.00 -3.68
C PHE A 163 -1.35 -7.02 -4.51
N LYS A 164 -0.86 -5.85 -4.90
CA LYS A 164 0.38 -5.70 -5.69
C LYS A 164 1.65 -5.76 -4.84
N GLY A 165 1.56 -5.88 -3.50
CA GLY A 165 2.72 -5.77 -2.61
C GLY A 165 3.26 -4.34 -2.50
N ARG A 166 2.46 -3.33 -2.83
CA ARG A 166 2.84 -1.92 -2.91
C ARG A 166 2.25 -1.04 -1.81
N ALA A 167 1.60 -1.62 -0.82
CA ALA A 167 0.96 -0.87 0.26
C ALA A 167 1.13 -1.54 1.61
N SER A 168 1.21 -0.72 2.66
CA SER A 168 1.16 -1.16 4.05
C SER A 168 0.31 -0.21 4.89
N ASP A 169 -0.50 -0.78 5.77
CA ASP A 169 -1.21 -0.08 6.83
C ASP A 169 -0.35 -0.20 8.09
N ILE A 170 0.12 0.93 8.63
CA ILE A 170 1.05 0.98 9.76
C ILE A 170 0.51 1.81 10.90
N ARG A 171 0.96 1.48 12.10
CA ARG A 171 0.89 2.33 13.27
C ARG A 171 2.20 2.23 14.06
N ILE A 172 2.42 3.17 14.96
CA ILE A 172 3.59 3.21 15.82
C ILE A 172 3.10 3.48 17.24
N SER A 173 3.47 2.59 18.17
CA SER A 173 3.05 2.72 19.58
C SER A 173 3.48 4.06 20.16
N GLY A 174 2.53 4.80 20.76
CA GLY A 174 2.76 6.11 21.33
C GLY A 174 2.90 7.26 20.32
N VAL A 175 2.69 7.02 19.03
CA VAL A 175 2.67 8.07 18.00
C VAL A 175 1.28 8.15 17.37
N SER A 176 0.70 9.36 17.34
CA SER A 176 -0.62 9.54 16.74
C SER A 176 -0.58 9.34 15.22
N PRO A 177 -1.65 8.82 14.59
CA PRO A 177 -1.72 8.68 13.14
C PRO A 177 -1.45 9.99 12.39
N LYS A 178 -1.88 11.14 12.93
CA LYS A 178 -1.60 12.45 12.34
C LYS A 178 -0.12 12.80 12.27
N LYS A 179 0.68 12.38 13.26
CA LYS A 179 2.13 12.60 13.23
C LYS A 179 2.80 11.69 12.19
N ILE A 180 2.33 10.45 12.04
CA ILE A 180 2.83 9.53 11.01
C ILE A 180 2.46 10.05 9.63
N GLU A 181 1.21 10.47 9.41
CA GLU A 181 0.73 11.08 8.16
C GLU A 181 1.57 12.30 7.79
N ALA A 182 1.71 13.27 8.70
CA ALA A 182 2.47 14.50 8.45
C ALA A 182 3.92 14.22 8.06
N PHE A 183 4.57 13.23 8.68
CA PHE A 183 5.91 12.84 8.27
C PHE A 183 5.90 12.15 6.90
N ALA A 184 4.98 11.21 6.66
CA ALA A 184 4.88 10.50 5.38
C ALA A 184 4.67 11.47 4.20
N GLU A 185 3.92 12.56 4.40
CA GLU A 185 3.72 13.61 3.39
C GLU A 185 5.03 14.30 3.00
N THR A 186 5.98 14.45 3.93
CA THR A 186 7.31 15.03 3.62
C THR A 186 8.18 14.15 2.71
N LEU A 187 7.83 12.87 2.57
CA LEU A 187 8.52 11.91 1.72
C LEU A 187 8.01 11.91 0.27
N ASP A 188 6.85 12.53 0.02
CA ASP A 188 6.15 12.42 -1.25
C ASP A 188 6.73 13.36 -2.31
N ARG A 189 7.29 12.75 -3.35
CA ARG A 189 7.82 13.41 -4.55
C ARG A 189 6.93 13.20 -5.79
N GLY A 190 5.70 12.72 -5.58
CA GLY A 190 4.82 12.24 -6.62
C GLY A 190 4.79 10.71 -6.69
N GLY A 191 3.57 10.13 -6.70
CA GLY A 191 3.40 8.68 -6.75
C GLY A 191 3.30 8.00 -5.38
N MET A 192 2.78 8.69 -4.38
CA MET A 192 2.40 8.10 -3.11
C MET A 192 0.90 8.19 -2.84
N GLY A 193 0.36 7.15 -2.22
CA GLY A 193 -0.93 7.20 -1.56
C GLY A 193 -0.73 7.24 -0.05
N ILE A 194 -1.34 8.23 0.62
CA ILE A 194 -1.33 8.31 2.09
C ILE A 194 -2.76 8.47 2.57
N GLY A 195 -3.19 7.55 3.43
CA GLY A 195 -4.53 7.55 4.00
C GLY A 195 -4.50 7.47 5.52
N ILE A 196 -5.22 8.36 6.19
CA ILE A 196 -5.36 8.31 7.64
C ILE A 196 -6.69 7.70 8.03
N TYR A 197 -6.67 6.82 9.02
CA TYR A 197 -7.82 6.13 9.59
C TYR A 197 -7.94 6.46 11.08
N PRO A 198 -8.48 7.64 11.43
CA PRO A 198 -8.42 8.15 12.81
C PRO A 198 -9.11 7.25 13.83
N ARG A 199 -10.20 6.56 13.43
CA ARG A 199 -10.95 5.66 14.32
C ARG A 199 -10.30 4.29 14.48
N SER A 200 -9.50 3.87 13.49
CA SER A 200 -8.78 2.59 13.50
C SER A 200 -7.34 2.75 14.00
N GLY A 201 -6.84 3.99 14.08
CA GLY A 201 -5.56 4.31 14.65
C GLY A 201 -4.35 3.95 13.79
N PHE A 202 -4.50 3.87 12.45
CA PHE A 202 -3.39 3.56 11.55
C PHE A 202 -3.31 4.54 10.36
N VAL A 203 -2.20 4.49 9.66
CA VAL A 203 -1.94 5.21 8.41
C VAL A 203 -1.64 4.19 7.31
N HIS A 204 -2.29 4.37 6.17
CA HIS A 204 -1.98 3.67 4.94
C HIS A 204 -0.87 4.41 4.19
N MET A 205 0.11 3.68 3.71
CA MET A 205 1.14 4.19 2.79
C MET A 205 1.24 3.25 1.60
N ASP A 206 1.29 3.82 0.39
CA ASP A 206 1.54 3.04 -0.83
C ASP A 206 2.42 3.77 -1.84
N VAL A 207 3.01 2.99 -2.74
CA VAL A 207 3.67 3.47 -3.95
C VAL A 207 2.78 3.20 -5.16
N ARG A 208 2.60 4.24 -5.98
CA ARG A 208 1.72 4.23 -7.16
C ARG A 208 2.29 5.07 -8.29
N SER A 209 1.73 4.94 -9.47
CA SER A 209 1.98 5.92 -10.52
C SER A 209 1.37 7.28 -10.13
N PRO A 210 1.98 8.42 -10.49
CA PRO A 210 1.36 9.72 -10.32
C PRO A 210 -0.05 9.78 -10.91
N PRO A 211 -0.93 10.63 -10.34
CA PRO A 211 -0.69 11.57 -9.24
C PRO A 211 -0.72 10.95 -7.85
N SER A 212 -0.08 11.64 -6.89
CA SER A 212 -0.22 11.29 -5.48
C SER A 212 -1.63 11.56 -4.98
N TYR A 213 -2.06 10.80 -3.97
CA TYR A 213 -3.43 10.86 -3.46
C TYR A 213 -3.45 10.81 -1.94
N ARG A 214 -4.27 11.67 -1.32
CA ARG A 214 -4.49 11.73 0.12
C ARG A 214 -5.93 11.44 0.45
N TRP A 215 -6.16 10.77 1.60
CA TRP A 215 -7.54 10.59 2.10
C TRP A 215 -7.60 10.43 3.60
N VAL A 216 -8.78 10.75 4.13
CA VAL A 216 -9.17 10.45 5.49
C VAL A 216 -10.38 9.53 5.44
N ASP A 217 -10.34 8.44 6.18
CA ASP A 217 -11.47 7.52 6.33
C ASP A 217 -11.92 7.47 7.80
N TYR A 218 -13.06 8.08 8.08
CA TYR A 218 -13.68 8.09 9.39
C TYR A 218 -14.58 6.87 9.65
N SER A 219 -14.53 5.87 8.78
CA SER A 219 -15.26 4.62 9.02
C SER A 219 -14.84 3.99 10.35
N PRO A 220 -15.80 3.45 11.12
CA PRO A 220 -15.45 2.72 12.32
C PRO A 220 -14.63 1.49 11.96
N PRO A 221 -13.75 1.03 12.87
CA PRO A 221 -13.08 -0.25 12.71
C PRO A 221 -14.10 -1.32 12.34
N ASN A 222 -13.83 -2.08 11.29
CA ASN A 222 -14.72 -3.18 10.93
C ASN A 222 -14.39 -4.38 11.84
N PRO A 223 -15.25 -4.74 12.82
CA PRO A 223 -15.01 -5.87 13.70
C PRO A 223 -14.93 -7.21 12.95
N ASN A 224 -15.40 -7.25 11.70
CA ASN A 224 -15.29 -8.40 10.81
C ASN A 224 -14.08 -8.30 9.84
N ALA A 225 -13.30 -7.23 9.89
CA ALA A 225 -12.05 -7.10 9.15
C ALA A 225 -10.88 -7.86 9.83
N ALA A 226 -11.05 -8.29 11.10
CA ALA A 226 -10.26 -9.38 11.61
C ALA A 226 -10.43 -10.53 10.62
N GLU A 227 -9.37 -10.83 9.90
CA GLU A 227 -9.31 -11.75 8.78
C GLU A 227 -10.15 -12.99 9.06
N LYS A 228 -11.29 -13.11 8.39
CA LYS A 228 -12.11 -14.30 8.46
C LYS A 228 -11.20 -15.45 8.04
N ARG A 229 -11.02 -16.42 8.92
CA ARG A 229 -10.30 -17.66 8.58
C ARG A 229 -10.81 -18.14 7.22
N PRO A 230 -9.93 -18.61 6.33
CA PRO A 230 -10.35 -19.14 5.05
C PRO A 230 -11.44 -20.20 5.27
N PRO A 231 -12.41 -20.32 4.35
CA PRO A 231 -13.44 -21.33 4.44
C PRO A 231 -12.83 -22.72 4.70
N ARG A 232 -13.45 -23.51 5.58
CA ARG A 232 -13.04 -24.89 5.82
C ARG A 232 -12.92 -25.63 4.48
N GLY A 233 -11.72 -26.13 4.14
CA GLY A 233 -11.46 -26.84 2.88
C GLY A 233 -10.62 -26.05 1.85
N TRP A 234 -10.18 -24.85 2.16
CA TRP A 234 -9.28 -24.12 1.26
C TRP A 234 -7.88 -24.74 1.30
N LYS A 235 -7.53 -25.45 0.22
CA LYS A 235 -6.21 -26.08 0.09
C LYS A 235 -5.19 -25.00 -0.32
N ARG A 236 -4.10 -24.86 0.44
CA ARG A 236 -2.91 -24.08 0.04
C ARG A 236 -2.46 -24.58 -1.33
N LYS A 237 -2.38 -23.69 -2.32
CA LYS A 237 -1.57 -23.97 -3.50
C LYS A 237 -0.11 -23.98 -3.04
N LYS A 238 0.51 -25.17 -3.03
CA LYS A 238 1.97 -25.25 -2.90
C LYS A 238 2.56 -24.52 -4.11
N LEU A 239 3.37 -23.50 -3.85
CA LEU A 239 4.29 -22.97 -4.85
C LEU A 239 5.19 -24.14 -5.23
N GLN A 240 5.14 -24.52 -6.50
CA GLN A 240 6.12 -25.44 -7.06
C GLN A 240 7.43 -24.65 -7.18
N SER A 241 8.43 -25.12 -6.45
CA SER A 241 9.84 -24.71 -6.52
C SER A 241 10.40 -24.91 -7.92
#